data_c01cd20e98cd929c56e9989774a3a85b
#
_entry.id   c01cd20e98cd929c56e9989774a3a85b
#
_cell.length_a   1.000
_cell.length_b   1.000
_cell.length_c   1.000
_cell.angle_alpha   90.00
_cell.angle_beta   90.00
_cell.angle_gamma   90.00
#
_symmetry.space_group_name_H-M   'P 1'
#
loop_
_entity.id
_entity.type
_entity.pdbx_description
1 polymer ?
#
loop_
_entity_poly.entity_id
_entity_poly.type
_entity_poly.pdbx_seq_one_letter_code
_entity_poly.pdbx_strand_id
1 'polypeptide(L)'
;MKVNLGVSSTNSKDWERIMAGDYARPPETPDWQCVEAMMTMGDLAEPLGFDGIWAPDHCGSPYGMTPNPLQLLTYFAGRTERVTFGTMVVVAPWWHPIRLAHQIAFLDTLSNGRYETIGLGRGVARNEFEALGIPREESRQRFNETLDILNLAFSQERFSYDGEVFKVPETSIRPAPKSTDLLSRIFGSAATRESLEILSRKGLRPLFVGNKPLDKACEDVRAVNQFRAEEGMGPCQPKNVLFLYCAKNAAEIDRSDQWVFEANRDVNLHYGFADPSNFIGVKGYEAYADREGAATAILAAAVTGEPAKNVARPSGYHEDNLMIGTPDEVIRRIKAAQQACSFSEITIVPNFGTMPHADCVRSIELFAREVLPEVQKMAAPLHDAVLPEKVAV
;
A
#
# COMPACT_ATOMS: atom_id res chain seq x y z
N MET A 1 8.62 7.50 16.10
CA MET A 1 8.23 7.20 14.70
C MET A 1 6.72 7.13 14.62
N LYS A 2 6.06 7.69 13.58
CA LYS A 2 4.60 7.57 13.41
C LYS A 2 4.20 6.14 13.03
N VAL A 3 3.05 5.69 13.56
CA VAL A 3 2.48 4.36 13.30
C VAL A 3 1.01 4.50 12.93
N ASN A 4 0.65 4.07 11.72
CA ASN A 4 -0.71 4.13 11.22
C ASN A 4 -1.35 2.74 11.18
N LEU A 5 -2.67 2.72 11.21
CA LEU A 5 -3.48 1.54 11.01
C LEU A 5 -3.97 1.51 9.55
N GLY A 6 -3.59 0.48 8.82
CA GLY A 6 -4.08 0.20 7.48
C GLY A 6 -5.42 -0.52 7.57
N VAL A 7 -6.43 0.01 6.89
CA VAL A 7 -7.76 -0.59 6.81
C VAL A 7 -8.00 -1.12 5.42
N SER A 8 -8.29 -2.40 5.31
CA SER A 8 -8.53 -3.12 4.07
C SER A 8 -9.57 -4.21 4.30
N SER A 9 -10.30 -4.57 3.28
CA SER A 9 -11.30 -5.63 3.33
C SER A 9 -11.06 -6.64 2.21
N THR A 10 -10.87 -7.91 2.58
CA THR A 10 -10.72 -9.01 1.62
C THR A 10 -11.69 -10.12 1.99
N ASN A 11 -12.44 -10.64 1.01
CA ASN A 11 -13.31 -11.79 1.19
C ASN A 11 -12.62 -13.06 0.69
N SER A 12 -11.65 -13.55 1.46
CA SER A 12 -10.82 -14.72 1.10
C SER A 12 -11.66 -16.00 0.86
N LYS A 13 -12.80 -16.13 1.51
CA LYS A 13 -13.70 -17.30 1.34
C LYS A 13 -14.45 -17.27 0.02
N ASP A 14 -14.61 -16.12 -0.59
CA ASP A 14 -15.32 -15.97 -1.88
C ASP A 14 -14.46 -16.37 -3.09
N TRP A 15 -13.15 -16.52 -2.91
CA TRP A 15 -12.24 -16.92 -4.00
C TRP A 15 -12.64 -18.26 -4.65
N GLU A 16 -13.01 -19.28 -3.86
CA GLU A 16 -13.41 -20.57 -4.40
C GLU A 16 -14.65 -20.45 -5.30
N ARG A 17 -15.64 -19.66 -4.88
CA ARG A 17 -16.84 -19.40 -5.65
C ARG A 17 -16.54 -18.64 -6.96
N ILE A 18 -15.73 -17.61 -6.87
CA ILE A 18 -15.29 -16.82 -8.03
C ILE A 18 -14.50 -17.67 -9.02
N MET A 19 -13.52 -18.44 -8.52
CA MET A 19 -12.71 -19.32 -9.38
C MET A 19 -13.52 -20.41 -10.07
N ALA A 20 -14.58 -20.90 -9.42
CA ALA A 20 -15.51 -21.87 -10.02
C ALA A 20 -16.49 -21.23 -11.02
N GLY A 21 -16.54 -19.91 -11.12
CA GLY A 21 -17.57 -19.20 -11.90
C GLY A 21 -19.00 -19.42 -11.38
N ASP A 22 -19.15 -19.81 -10.13
CA ASP A 22 -20.43 -20.16 -9.52
C ASP A 22 -21.13 -18.95 -8.91
N TYR A 23 -21.47 -17.99 -9.76
CA TYR A 23 -22.14 -16.75 -9.35
C TYR A 23 -23.61 -16.94 -8.93
N ALA A 24 -24.19 -18.12 -9.19
CA ALA A 24 -25.54 -18.44 -8.71
C ALA A 24 -25.55 -18.79 -7.22
N ARG A 25 -24.46 -19.34 -6.69
CA ARG A 25 -24.31 -19.61 -5.26
C ARG A 25 -23.99 -18.30 -4.52
N PRO A 26 -24.71 -17.96 -3.43
CA PRO A 26 -24.36 -16.81 -2.63
C PRO A 26 -22.98 -17.02 -1.97
N PRO A 27 -22.23 -15.93 -1.67
CA PRO A 27 -20.99 -16.04 -0.92
C PRO A 27 -21.27 -16.61 0.48
N GLU A 28 -20.30 -17.35 1.05
CA GLU A 28 -20.36 -17.83 2.44
C GLU A 28 -20.46 -16.66 3.42
N THR A 29 -19.66 -15.61 3.15
CA THR A 29 -19.69 -14.35 3.89
C THR A 29 -20.03 -13.24 2.90
N PRO A 30 -21.13 -12.49 3.08
CA PRO A 30 -21.43 -11.34 2.22
C PRO A 30 -20.35 -10.25 2.35
N ASP A 31 -20.01 -9.59 1.25
CA ASP A 31 -18.96 -8.55 1.21
C ASP A 31 -19.19 -7.42 2.21
N TRP A 32 -20.46 -7.04 2.44
CA TRP A 32 -20.77 -5.98 3.39
C TRP A 32 -20.34 -6.32 4.83
N GLN A 33 -20.32 -7.61 5.24
CA GLN A 33 -19.82 -8.02 6.55
C GLN A 33 -18.30 -7.86 6.64
N CYS A 34 -17.58 -8.14 5.56
CA CYS A 34 -16.13 -7.88 5.51
C CYS A 34 -15.85 -6.37 5.61
N VAL A 35 -16.68 -5.55 4.95
CA VAL A 35 -16.57 -4.08 5.04
C VAL A 35 -16.89 -3.59 6.45
N GLU A 36 -17.94 -4.09 7.10
CA GLU A 36 -18.25 -3.74 8.51
C GLU A 36 -17.09 -4.08 9.46
N ALA A 37 -16.44 -5.24 9.27
CA ALA A 37 -15.25 -5.62 10.03
C ALA A 37 -14.11 -4.62 9.81
N MET A 38 -13.86 -4.20 8.56
CA MET A 38 -12.89 -3.17 8.23
C MET A 38 -13.22 -1.83 8.89
N MET A 39 -14.50 -1.42 8.88
CA MET A 39 -14.94 -0.17 9.52
C MET A 39 -14.69 -0.20 11.02
N THR A 40 -14.97 -1.34 11.67
CA THR A 40 -14.69 -1.53 13.10
C THR A 40 -13.19 -1.39 13.41
N MET A 41 -12.31 -1.94 12.57
CA MET A 41 -10.86 -1.75 12.73
C MET A 41 -10.47 -0.26 12.65
N GLY A 42 -11.01 0.46 11.67
CA GLY A 42 -10.75 1.90 11.52
C GLY A 42 -11.21 2.72 12.73
N ASP A 43 -12.36 2.37 13.31
CA ASP A 43 -12.88 3.03 14.52
C ASP A 43 -11.99 2.79 15.75
N LEU A 44 -11.15 1.78 15.77
CA LEU A 44 -10.17 1.52 16.83
C LEU A 44 -8.92 2.43 16.75
N ALA A 45 -8.62 3.01 15.60
CA ALA A 45 -7.35 3.70 15.40
C ALA A 45 -7.13 4.86 16.38
N GLU A 46 -8.08 5.78 16.47
CA GLU A 46 -7.93 6.96 17.32
C GLU A 46 -8.00 6.65 18.83
N PRO A 47 -8.95 5.82 19.33
CA PRO A 47 -8.99 5.43 20.73
C PRO A 47 -7.76 4.68 21.21
N LEU A 48 -7.15 3.86 20.34
CA LEU A 48 -5.96 3.09 20.69
C LEU A 48 -4.64 3.87 20.51
N GLY A 49 -4.70 5.12 20.02
CA GLY A 49 -3.53 6.01 19.97
C GLY A 49 -2.68 5.88 18.70
N PHE A 50 -3.18 5.28 17.63
CA PHE A 50 -2.51 5.33 16.32
C PHE A 50 -2.44 6.76 15.78
N ASP A 51 -1.42 7.04 14.98
CA ASP A 51 -1.19 8.37 14.40
C ASP A 51 -2.06 8.62 13.17
N GLY A 52 -2.48 7.56 12.46
CA GLY A 52 -3.28 7.71 11.24
C GLY A 52 -4.04 6.47 10.80
N ILE A 53 -4.92 6.66 9.81
CA ILE A 53 -5.69 5.61 9.11
C ILE A 53 -5.31 5.66 7.64
N TRP A 54 -4.94 4.51 7.07
CA TRP A 54 -4.56 4.40 5.66
C TRP A 54 -5.41 3.37 4.92
N ALA A 55 -5.73 3.65 3.65
CA ALA A 55 -6.58 2.81 2.82
C ALA A 55 -5.95 2.51 1.45
N PRO A 56 -6.09 1.27 0.91
CA PRO A 56 -5.72 0.91 -0.46
C PRO A 56 -6.83 1.27 -1.47
N ASP A 57 -6.51 1.16 -2.76
CA ASP A 57 -7.43 1.35 -3.89
C ASP A 57 -7.50 0.04 -4.69
N HIS A 58 -8.59 -0.73 -4.53
CA HIS A 58 -8.83 -1.99 -5.22
C HIS A 58 -10.30 -2.17 -5.56
N CYS A 59 -10.58 -2.73 -6.74
CA CYS A 59 -11.92 -2.97 -7.22
C CYS A 59 -12.01 -4.25 -8.07
N GLY A 60 -13.23 -4.68 -8.37
CA GLY A 60 -13.50 -5.76 -9.34
C GLY A 60 -13.14 -7.18 -8.89
N SER A 61 -12.71 -7.37 -7.63
CA SER A 61 -12.42 -8.70 -7.07
C SER A 61 -12.68 -8.72 -5.56
N PRO A 62 -12.68 -9.90 -4.91
CA PRO A 62 -12.79 -10.01 -3.45
C PRO A 62 -11.58 -9.46 -2.68
N TYR A 63 -10.50 -9.09 -3.36
CA TYR A 63 -9.27 -8.57 -2.75
C TYR A 63 -9.37 -7.07 -2.47
N GLY A 64 -9.05 -6.67 -1.25
CA GLY A 64 -8.85 -5.27 -0.89
C GLY A 64 -10.04 -4.35 -1.16
N MET A 65 -11.28 -4.84 -1.04
CA MET A 65 -12.54 -4.20 -1.49
C MET A 65 -12.73 -2.76 -0.98
N THR A 66 -11.89 -1.86 -1.47
CA THR A 66 -11.90 -0.42 -1.19
C THR A 66 -11.87 0.33 -2.52
N PRO A 67 -12.98 0.41 -3.25
CA PRO A 67 -13.02 0.95 -4.62
C PRO A 67 -12.81 2.46 -4.69
N ASN A 68 -12.76 3.14 -3.56
CA ASN A 68 -12.45 4.56 -3.46
C ASN A 68 -11.86 4.86 -2.06
N PRO A 69 -10.52 4.85 -1.91
CA PRO A 69 -9.88 5.12 -0.63
C PRO A 69 -10.17 6.53 -0.10
N LEU A 70 -10.32 7.52 -0.98
CA LEU A 70 -10.61 8.90 -0.57
C LEU A 70 -12.01 9.03 0.04
N GLN A 71 -12.99 8.29 -0.47
CA GLN A 71 -14.33 8.23 0.11
C GLN A 71 -14.32 7.57 1.49
N LEU A 72 -13.60 6.44 1.62
CA LEU A 72 -13.45 5.74 2.91
C LEU A 72 -12.76 6.64 3.95
N LEU A 73 -11.68 7.30 3.58
CA LEU A 73 -10.95 8.20 4.47
C LEU A 73 -11.79 9.43 4.84
N THR A 74 -12.65 9.94 3.93
CA THR A 74 -13.61 11.01 4.23
C THR A 74 -14.62 10.59 5.28
N TYR A 75 -15.10 9.34 5.23
CA TYR A 75 -15.97 8.78 6.28
C TYR A 75 -15.29 8.81 7.65
N PHE A 76 -14.04 8.36 7.74
CA PHE A 76 -13.29 8.41 9.00
C PHE A 76 -12.93 9.83 9.41
N ALA A 77 -12.73 10.76 8.47
CA ALA A 77 -12.46 12.16 8.79
C ALA A 77 -13.62 12.81 9.55
N GLY A 78 -14.86 12.42 9.25
CA GLY A 78 -16.03 12.89 9.98
C GLY A 78 -16.25 12.23 11.35
N ARG A 79 -15.49 11.19 11.69
CA ARG A 79 -15.64 10.41 12.93
C ARG A 79 -14.47 10.53 13.89
N THR A 80 -13.41 11.25 13.48
CA THR A 80 -12.16 11.38 14.24
C THR A 80 -11.71 12.83 14.31
N GLU A 81 -10.89 13.15 15.30
CA GLU A 81 -10.41 14.52 15.53
C GLU A 81 -8.91 14.69 15.33
N ARG A 82 -8.10 13.63 15.59
CA ARG A 82 -6.64 13.72 15.66
C ARG A 82 -5.91 12.90 14.61
N VAL A 83 -6.38 11.69 14.33
CA VAL A 83 -5.68 10.80 13.37
C VAL A 83 -5.56 11.44 12.01
N THR A 84 -4.41 11.22 11.39
CA THR A 84 -4.12 11.66 10.03
C THR A 84 -4.56 10.62 9.02
N PHE A 85 -4.56 10.97 7.74
CA PHE A 85 -5.01 10.08 6.68
C PHE A 85 -3.92 9.84 5.65
N GLY A 86 -3.91 8.62 5.10
CA GLY A 86 -2.99 8.24 4.03
C GLY A 86 -3.62 7.25 3.04
N THR A 87 -3.13 7.26 1.82
CA THR A 87 -3.45 6.24 0.83
C THR A 87 -2.26 5.33 0.56
N MET A 88 -2.51 4.02 0.41
CA MET A 88 -1.47 2.99 0.21
C MET A 88 -1.83 1.98 -0.89
N VAL A 89 -2.18 2.47 -2.06
CA VAL A 89 -2.10 3.79 -2.67
C VAL A 89 -3.42 4.16 -3.34
N VAL A 90 -3.55 5.37 -3.90
CA VAL A 90 -4.48 5.63 -5.01
C VAL A 90 -3.82 5.12 -6.28
N VAL A 91 -4.51 4.32 -7.08
CA VAL A 91 -4.02 3.87 -8.38
C VAL A 91 -4.33 4.94 -9.43
N ALA A 92 -3.43 5.90 -9.54
CA ALA A 92 -3.64 7.13 -10.32
C ALA A 92 -4.12 6.93 -11.77
N PRO A 93 -3.67 5.88 -12.54
CA PRO A 93 -4.16 5.64 -13.90
C PRO A 93 -5.65 5.35 -14.03
N TRP A 94 -6.32 4.94 -12.96
CA TRP A 94 -7.76 4.64 -12.97
C TRP A 94 -8.63 5.89 -12.83
N TRP A 95 -8.02 7.01 -12.48
CA TRP A 95 -8.71 8.25 -12.20
C TRP A 95 -8.53 9.26 -13.33
N HIS A 96 -9.58 10.03 -13.59
CA HIS A 96 -9.38 11.27 -14.34
C HIS A 96 -8.63 12.26 -13.42
N PRO A 97 -7.48 12.82 -13.82
CA PRO A 97 -6.59 13.56 -12.92
C PRO A 97 -7.25 14.79 -12.30
N ILE A 98 -8.14 15.47 -13.02
CA ILE A 98 -8.91 16.59 -12.46
C ILE A 98 -9.88 16.14 -11.37
N ARG A 99 -10.53 14.98 -11.56
CA ARG A 99 -11.40 14.43 -10.50
C ARG A 99 -10.58 14.03 -9.28
N LEU A 100 -9.41 13.45 -9.49
CA LEU A 100 -8.50 13.08 -8.41
C LEU A 100 -8.02 14.33 -7.65
N ALA A 101 -7.60 15.39 -8.35
CA ALA A 101 -7.19 16.65 -7.74
C ALA A 101 -8.30 17.27 -6.87
N HIS A 102 -9.55 17.29 -7.38
CA HIS A 102 -10.70 17.77 -6.61
C HIS A 102 -10.95 16.92 -5.35
N GLN A 103 -10.86 15.59 -5.44
CA GLN A 103 -11.11 14.72 -4.30
C GLN A 103 -10.00 14.83 -3.25
N ILE A 104 -8.73 14.96 -3.67
CA ILE A 104 -7.60 15.23 -2.76
C ILE A 104 -7.82 16.56 -2.01
N ALA A 105 -8.13 17.64 -2.74
CA ALA A 105 -8.38 18.95 -2.15
C ALA A 105 -9.59 18.94 -1.21
N PHE A 106 -10.63 18.18 -1.58
CA PHE A 106 -11.85 18.10 -0.76
C PHE A 106 -11.65 17.29 0.51
N LEU A 107 -10.94 16.14 0.44
CA LEU A 107 -10.56 15.38 1.63
C LEU A 107 -9.65 16.21 2.56
N ASP A 108 -8.68 16.93 2.01
CA ASP A 108 -7.81 17.83 2.79
C ASP A 108 -8.66 18.87 3.57
N THR A 109 -9.64 19.47 2.91
CA THR A 109 -10.55 20.44 3.52
C THR A 109 -11.45 19.80 4.58
N LEU A 110 -12.11 18.68 4.25
CA LEU A 110 -13.04 17.98 5.17
C LEU A 110 -12.34 17.39 6.41
N SER A 111 -11.10 16.92 6.22
CA SER A 111 -10.28 16.42 7.32
C SER A 111 -9.55 17.51 8.11
N ASN A 112 -9.78 18.78 7.79
CA ASN A 112 -9.10 19.92 8.42
C ASN A 112 -7.57 19.88 8.24
N GLY A 113 -7.07 19.47 7.06
CA GLY A 113 -5.65 19.39 6.73
C GLY A 113 -4.96 18.08 7.17
N ARG A 114 -5.72 17.09 7.68
CA ARG A 114 -5.16 15.82 8.18
C ARG A 114 -4.84 14.78 7.10
N TYR A 115 -5.00 15.08 5.81
CA TYR A 115 -4.57 14.21 4.73
C TYR A 115 -3.06 14.40 4.49
N GLU A 116 -2.22 13.66 5.22
CA GLU A 116 -0.76 13.84 5.30
C GLU A 116 0.03 12.97 4.32
N THR A 117 -0.55 11.89 3.80
CA THR A 117 0.17 11.00 2.87
C THR A 117 -0.68 10.68 1.66
N ILE A 118 -0.33 11.34 0.55
CA ILE A 118 -0.96 11.12 -0.75
C ILE A 118 -0.12 10.06 -1.47
N GLY A 119 -0.36 8.78 -1.12
CA GLY A 119 0.31 7.66 -1.77
C GLY A 119 -0.29 7.41 -3.14
N LEU A 120 0.53 7.46 -4.18
CA LEU A 120 0.12 7.21 -5.56
C LEU A 120 0.86 6.00 -6.13
N GLY A 121 0.15 5.16 -6.89
CA GLY A 121 0.70 4.00 -7.55
C GLY A 121 0.21 3.88 -8.99
N ARG A 122 0.90 3.01 -9.76
CA ARG A 122 0.55 2.77 -11.16
C ARG A 122 -0.50 1.66 -11.34
N GLY A 123 -0.68 0.82 -10.32
CA GLY A 123 -1.50 -0.39 -10.43
C GLY A 123 -0.77 -1.53 -11.13
N VAL A 124 -1.24 -2.75 -10.92
CA VAL A 124 -0.62 -3.99 -11.47
C VAL A 124 -1.69 -4.96 -11.97
N ALA A 125 -2.79 -5.13 -11.23
CA ALA A 125 -3.79 -6.16 -11.50
C ALA A 125 -4.53 -5.93 -12.83
N ARG A 126 -4.39 -6.90 -13.74
CA ARG A 126 -4.96 -6.85 -15.08
C ARG A 126 -6.49 -6.73 -15.06
N ASN A 127 -7.14 -7.50 -14.20
CA ASN A 127 -8.61 -7.53 -14.07
C ASN A 127 -9.19 -6.15 -13.69
N GLU A 128 -8.49 -5.36 -12.90
CA GLU A 128 -8.93 -4.03 -12.49
C GLU A 128 -8.89 -3.04 -13.67
N PHE A 129 -7.81 -3.07 -14.47
CA PHE A 129 -7.71 -2.27 -15.69
C PHE A 129 -8.77 -2.66 -16.72
N GLU A 130 -9.00 -3.96 -16.92
CA GLU A 130 -10.02 -4.48 -17.84
C GLU A 130 -11.43 -4.07 -17.40
N ALA A 131 -11.75 -4.19 -16.10
CA ALA A 131 -13.04 -3.78 -15.54
C ALA A 131 -13.33 -2.28 -15.74
N LEU A 132 -12.29 -1.45 -15.71
CA LEU A 132 -12.38 0.00 -15.93
C LEU A 132 -12.27 0.40 -17.40
N GLY A 133 -12.02 -0.54 -18.32
CA GLY A 133 -11.82 -0.28 -19.74
C GLY A 133 -10.57 0.56 -20.04
N ILE A 134 -9.55 0.46 -19.20
CA ILE A 134 -8.30 1.23 -19.33
C ILE A 134 -7.19 0.31 -19.86
N PRO A 135 -6.53 0.63 -20.99
CA PRO A 135 -5.39 -0.12 -21.46
C PRO A 135 -4.25 -0.10 -20.45
N ARG A 136 -3.81 -1.27 -19.98
CA ARG A 136 -2.77 -1.38 -18.94
C ARG A 136 -1.42 -0.85 -19.41
N GLU A 137 -1.11 -0.96 -20.69
CA GLU A 137 0.07 -0.39 -21.34
C GLU A 137 0.15 1.14 -21.28
N GLU A 138 -0.99 1.82 -21.15
CA GLU A 138 -1.05 3.29 -20.96
C GLU A 138 -0.76 3.69 -19.51
N SER A 139 -0.71 2.74 -18.57
CA SER A 139 -0.64 3.03 -17.13
C SER A 139 0.52 3.94 -16.74
N ARG A 140 1.69 3.78 -17.37
CA ARG A 140 2.86 4.63 -17.10
C ARG A 140 2.63 6.06 -17.58
N GLN A 141 2.10 6.22 -18.81
CA GLN A 141 1.82 7.55 -19.37
C GLN A 141 0.74 8.26 -18.57
N ARG A 142 -0.37 7.55 -18.27
CA ARG A 142 -1.45 8.08 -17.41
C ARG A 142 -0.93 8.52 -16.05
N PHE A 143 -0.09 7.71 -15.42
CA PHE A 143 0.52 8.02 -14.13
C PHE A 143 1.38 9.29 -14.22
N ASN A 144 2.25 9.39 -15.21
CA ASN A 144 3.13 10.54 -15.38
C ASN A 144 2.35 11.83 -15.63
N GLU A 145 1.37 11.79 -16.54
CA GLU A 145 0.52 12.95 -16.84
C GLU A 145 -0.35 13.34 -15.63
N THR A 146 -0.82 12.34 -14.84
CA THR A 146 -1.53 12.65 -13.59
C THR A 146 -0.66 13.40 -12.60
N LEU A 147 0.62 13.01 -12.44
CA LEU A 147 1.55 13.73 -11.58
C LEU A 147 1.79 15.17 -12.06
N ASP A 148 1.96 15.35 -13.36
CA ASP A 148 2.18 16.67 -13.95
C ASP A 148 0.94 17.56 -13.75
N ILE A 149 -0.26 17.02 -13.96
CA ILE A 149 -1.53 17.72 -13.72
C ILE A 149 -1.73 18.04 -12.24
N LEU A 150 -1.44 17.13 -11.31
CA LEU A 150 -1.51 17.41 -9.87
C LEU A 150 -0.53 18.50 -9.46
N ASN A 151 0.67 18.52 -10.06
CA ASN A 151 1.63 19.60 -9.82
C ASN A 151 1.07 20.96 -10.24
N LEU A 152 0.50 21.05 -11.44
CA LEU A 152 -0.16 22.28 -11.90
C LEU A 152 -1.36 22.66 -11.02
N ALA A 153 -2.20 21.67 -10.70
CA ALA A 153 -3.43 21.85 -9.93
C ALA A 153 -3.22 22.40 -8.51
N PHE A 154 -2.10 22.07 -7.88
CA PHE A 154 -1.79 22.50 -6.52
C PHE A 154 -0.73 23.61 -6.43
N SER A 155 -0.14 24.02 -7.57
CA SER A 155 0.80 25.14 -7.64
C SER A 155 0.24 26.40 -8.31
N GLN A 156 -0.86 26.26 -9.07
CA GLN A 156 -1.44 27.36 -9.84
C GLN A 156 -2.95 27.48 -9.60
N GLU A 157 -3.47 28.70 -9.57
CA GLU A 157 -4.90 28.93 -9.42
C GLU A 157 -5.69 28.54 -10.68
N ARG A 158 -5.10 28.81 -11.87
CA ARG A 158 -5.63 28.43 -13.18
C ARG A 158 -4.54 27.73 -13.97
N PHE A 159 -4.89 26.65 -14.63
CA PHE A 159 -3.96 25.88 -15.43
C PHE A 159 -4.67 25.17 -16.58
N SER A 160 -3.90 24.78 -17.57
CA SER A 160 -4.31 23.87 -18.64
C SER A 160 -3.23 22.80 -18.82
N TYR A 161 -3.57 21.71 -19.48
CA TYR A 161 -2.62 20.63 -19.78
C TYR A 161 -2.93 20.02 -21.14
N ASP A 162 -1.92 19.82 -21.97
CA ASP A 162 -2.02 19.23 -23.29
C ASP A 162 -1.05 18.05 -23.41
N GLY A 163 -1.44 16.89 -22.82
CA GLY A 163 -0.69 15.64 -22.83
C GLY A 163 -1.07 14.72 -24.00
N GLU A 164 -0.55 13.52 -23.99
CA GLU A 164 -0.91 12.48 -24.95
C GLU A 164 -2.26 11.83 -24.61
N VAL A 165 -2.48 11.54 -23.32
CA VAL A 165 -3.67 10.86 -22.80
C VAL A 165 -4.70 11.90 -22.32
N PHE A 166 -4.27 12.88 -21.57
CA PHE A 166 -5.19 13.85 -20.98
C PHE A 166 -5.08 15.23 -21.65
N LYS A 167 -6.22 15.75 -22.07
CA LYS A 167 -6.39 17.12 -22.57
C LYS A 167 -7.26 17.89 -21.58
N VAL A 168 -6.68 18.87 -20.89
CA VAL A 168 -7.37 19.66 -19.88
C VAL A 168 -7.42 21.11 -20.34
N PRO A 169 -8.62 21.64 -20.69
CA PRO A 169 -8.76 23.05 -20.98
C PRO A 169 -8.48 23.89 -19.72
N GLU A 170 -8.32 25.19 -19.89
CA GLU A 170 -8.08 26.08 -18.76
C GLU A 170 -9.14 25.88 -17.66
N THR A 171 -8.70 25.51 -16.47
CA THR A 171 -9.55 25.17 -15.33
C THR A 171 -8.92 25.60 -14.01
N SER A 172 -9.62 25.36 -12.91
CA SER A 172 -9.13 25.53 -11.53
C SER A 172 -9.69 24.43 -10.62
N ILE A 173 -9.04 24.16 -9.51
CA ILE A 173 -9.54 23.23 -8.49
C ILE A 173 -10.37 24.02 -7.47
N ARG A 174 -11.67 23.67 -7.37
CA ARG A 174 -12.63 24.29 -6.44
C ARG A 174 -13.47 23.23 -5.73
N PRO A 175 -13.51 23.23 -4.36
CA PRO A 175 -12.76 24.12 -3.50
C PRO A 175 -11.24 23.92 -3.64
N ALA A 176 -10.47 24.98 -3.44
CA ALA A 176 -9.04 24.86 -3.30
C ALA A 176 -8.70 24.08 -2.01
N PRO A 177 -7.58 23.36 -1.95
CA PRO A 177 -7.20 22.65 -0.73
C PRO A 177 -6.96 23.63 0.42
N LYS A 178 -7.16 23.17 1.65
CA LYS A 178 -6.86 23.92 2.85
C LYS A 178 -5.36 24.05 3.08
N SER A 179 -4.61 22.98 2.82
CA SER A 179 -3.17 22.91 2.99
C SER A 179 -2.44 23.47 1.77
N THR A 180 -1.36 24.21 2.01
CA THR A 180 -0.53 24.79 0.94
C THR A 180 0.64 23.89 0.53
N ASP A 181 0.84 22.76 1.23
CA ASP A 181 1.99 21.87 1.08
C ASP A 181 1.63 20.49 0.50
N LEU A 182 0.46 20.32 -0.15
CA LEU A 182 -0.02 19.03 -0.65
C LEU A 182 0.98 18.34 -1.58
N LEU A 183 1.71 19.08 -2.41
CA LEU A 183 2.73 18.51 -3.29
C LEU A 183 3.84 17.80 -2.50
N SER A 184 4.22 18.34 -1.35
CA SER A 184 5.21 17.73 -0.48
C SER A 184 4.71 16.47 0.24
N ARG A 185 3.39 16.22 0.23
CA ARG A 185 2.74 15.05 0.82
C ARG A 185 2.56 13.89 -0.14
N ILE A 186 2.98 14.07 -1.42
CA ILE A 186 2.88 13.01 -2.44
C ILE A 186 4.03 12.02 -2.28
N PHE A 187 3.68 10.75 -2.21
CA PHE A 187 4.58 9.60 -2.19
C PHE A 187 4.29 8.68 -3.37
N GLY A 188 5.32 8.11 -3.97
CA GLY A 188 5.20 7.17 -5.07
C GLY A 188 5.46 5.74 -4.64
N SER A 189 4.56 4.80 -4.96
CA SER A 189 4.80 3.38 -4.79
C SER A 189 5.37 2.76 -6.06
N ALA A 190 6.52 2.09 -5.94
CA ALA A 190 7.16 1.37 -7.01
C ALA A 190 7.86 0.11 -6.52
N ALA A 191 7.79 -0.96 -7.32
CA ALA A 191 8.43 -2.23 -7.02
C ALA A 191 9.66 -2.52 -7.89
N THR A 192 9.81 -1.83 -9.03
CA THR A 192 10.92 -2.02 -9.97
C THR A 192 11.91 -0.86 -9.90
N ARG A 193 13.19 -1.16 -10.18
CA ARG A 193 14.27 -0.17 -10.19
C ARG A 193 13.98 1.01 -11.13
N GLU A 194 13.52 0.70 -12.35
CA GLU A 194 13.12 1.71 -13.34
C GLU A 194 12.03 2.65 -12.81
N SER A 195 11.00 2.09 -12.16
CA SER A 195 9.93 2.90 -11.58
C SER A 195 10.41 3.77 -10.41
N LEU A 196 11.31 3.25 -9.57
CA LEU A 196 11.93 4.01 -8.48
C LEU A 196 12.75 5.17 -9.02
N GLU A 197 13.52 4.96 -10.11
CA GLU A 197 14.28 6.02 -10.76
C GLU A 197 13.36 7.14 -11.28
N ILE A 198 12.32 6.79 -12.04
CA ILE A 198 11.36 7.76 -12.60
C ILE A 198 10.73 8.60 -11.48
N LEU A 199 10.25 7.96 -10.41
CA LEU A 199 9.64 8.65 -9.28
C LEU A 199 10.64 9.58 -8.56
N SER A 200 11.85 9.09 -8.34
CA SER A 200 12.89 9.83 -7.62
C SER A 200 13.32 11.08 -8.38
N ARG A 201 13.53 10.97 -9.70
CA ARG A 201 13.87 12.11 -10.57
C ARG A 201 12.74 13.15 -10.65
N LYS A 202 11.47 12.73 -10.49
CA LYS A 202 10.33 13.64 -10.34
C LYS A 202 10.17 14.22 -8.92
N GLY A 203 11.08 13.92 -8.01
CA GLY A 203 11.09 14.45 -6.64
C GLY A 203 10.21 13.70 -5.65
N LEU A 204 9.51 12.63 -6.04
CA LEU A 204 8.66 11.87 -5.15
C LEU A 204 9.49 11.06 -4.14
N ARG A 205 8.96 10.96 -2.93
CA ARG A 205 9.49 10.09 -1.89
C ARG A 205 8.86 8.69 -2.00
N PRO A 206 9.60 7.61 -1.70
CA PRO A 206 9.07 6.27 -1.87
C PRO A 206 8.10 5.87 -0.75
N LEU A 207 7.04 5.17 -1.15
CA LEU A 207 6.15 4.41 -0.30
C LEU A 207 6.34 2.94 -0.65
N PHE A 208 6.90 2.15 0.28
CA PHE A 208 7.07 0.72 0.10
C PHE A 208 5.89 -0.05 0.68
N VAL A 209 5.47 -1.07 -0.06
CA VAL A 209 4.61 -2.13 0.47
C VAL A 209 5.51 -3.33 0.71
N GLY A 210 5.53 -3.86 1.93
CA GLY A 210 6.47 -4.86 2.42
C GLY A 210 6.43 -6.18 1.66
N ASN A 211 7.11 -6.25 0.51
CA ASN A 211 7.18 -7.42 -0.35
C ASN A 211 8.60 -7.80 -0.77
N LYS A 212 9.62 -7.22 -0.12
CA LYS A 212 11.03 -7.47 -0.41
C LYS A 212 11.83 -7.76 0.86
N PRO A 213 12.94 -8.53 0.78
CA PRO A 213 13.91 -8.62 1.86
C PRO A 213 14.43 -7.24 2.28
N LEU A 214 14.82 -7.08 3.54
CA LEU A 214 15.31 -5.79 4.07
C LEU A 214 16.58 -5.31 3.37
N ASP A 215 17.48 -6.21 2.98
CA ASP A 215 18.67 -5.87 2.20
C ASP A 215 18.32 -5.25 0.86
N LYS A 216 17.35 -5.83 0.15
CA LYS A 216 16.86 -5.29 -1.13
C LYS A 216 16.10 -3.98 -0.96
N ALA A 217 15.32 -3.84 0.10
CA ALA A 217 14.67 -2.58 0.43
C ALA A 217 15.69 -1.48 0.74
N CYS A 218 16.78 -1.80 1.46
CA CYS A 218 17.90 -0.90 1.71
C CYS A 218 18.60 -0.46 0.42
N GLU A 219 18.90 -1.41 -0.49
CA GLU A 219 19.44 -1.11 -1.83
C GLU A 219 18.53 -0.17 -2.62
N ASP A 220 17.23 -0.38 -2.58
CA ASP A 220 16.23 0.48 -3.24
C ASP A 220 16.23 1.90 -2.66
N VAL A 221 16.29 2.04 -1.33
CA VAL A 221 16.34 3.38 -0.69
C VAL A 221 17.62 4.11 -1.04
N ARG A 222 18.77 3.40 -1.03
CA ARG A 222 20.06 3.99 -1.45
C ARG A 222 19.98 4.47 -2.89
N ALA A 223 19.39 3.66 -3.76
CA ALA A 223 19.21 4.03 -5.15
C ALA A 223 18.32 5.26 -5.36
N VAL A 224 17.20 5.31 -4.66
CA VAL A 224 16.33 6.49 -4.66
C VAL A 224 17.14 7.72 -4.27
N ASN A 225 17.93 7.64 -3.20
CA ASN A 225 18.72 8.76 -2.73
C ASN A 225 19.85 9.13 -3.71
N GLN A 226 20.42 8.14 -4.43
CA GLN A 226 21.38 8.40 -5.50
C GLN A 226 20.72 9.16 -6.67
N PHE A 227 19.58 8.71 -7.18
CA PHE A 227 18.86 9.40 -8.26
C PHE A 227 18.43 10.83 -7.85
N ARG A 228 18.04 11.02 -6.60
CA ARG A 228 17.72 12.36 -6.08
C ARG A 228 18.95 13.27 -6.03
N ALA A 229 20.10 12.74 -5.62
CA ALA A 229 21.34 13.49 -5.58
C ALA A 229 21.80 13.93 -6.99
N GLU A 230 21.63 13.07 -7.98
CA GLU A 230 21.91 13.39 -9.40
C GLU A 230 21.06 14.55 -9.92
N GLU A 231 19.84 14.72 -9.40
CA GLU A 231 18.94 15.84 -9.71
C GLU A 231 19.11 17.03 -8.73
N GLY A 232 20.17 17.04 -7.91
CA GLY A 232 20.43 18.11 -6.94
C GLY A 232 19.48 18.15 -5.75
N MET A 233 18.71 17.10 -5.52
CA MET A 233 17.79 16.97 -4.38
C MET A 233 18.45 16.30 -3.19
N GLY A 234 18.08 16.72 -1.98
CA GLY A 234 18.52 16.05 -0.75
C GLY A 234 17.96 14.63 -0.61
N PRO A 235 18.61 13.79 0.24
CA PRO A 235 18.14 12.45 0.51
C PRO A 235 16.76 12.48 1.20
N CYS A 236 15.99 11.40 1.02
CA CYS A 236 14.69 11.25 1.62
C CYS A 236 14.55 9.92 2.36
N GLN A 237 13.56 9.86 3.24
CA GLN A 237 13.17 8.65 3.96
C GLN A 237 11.90 8.07 3.35
N PRO A 238 11.83 6.75 3.19
CA PRO A 238 10.60 6.09 2.77
C PRO A 238 9.58 6.02 3.90
N LYS A 239 8.31 5.80 3.52
CA LYS A 239 7.28 5.23 4.38
C LYS A 239 7.09 3.76 4.02
N ASN A 240 6.70 2.93 4.99
CA ASN A 240 6.55 1.50 4.73
C ASN A 240 5.22 0.95 5.24
N VAL A 241 4.60 0.08 4.45
CA VAL A 241 3.43 -0.72 4.82
C VAL A 241 3.90 -2.11 5.22
N LEU A 242 3.55 -2.54 6.43
CA LEU A 242 3.93 -3.82 7.01
C LEU A 242 2.69 -4.64 7.32
N PHE A 243 2.73 -5.92 7.00
CA PHE A 243 1.70 -6.86 7.44
C PHE A 243 2.05 -7.33 8.85
N LEU A 244 1.10 -7.25 9.80
CA LEU A 244 1.39 -7.45 11.21
C LEU A 244 0.35 -8.30 11.92
N TYR A 245 0.82 -9.29 12.68
CA TYR A 245 0.04 -9.99 13.68
C TYR A 245 0.80 -10.07 15.01
N CYS A 246 0.33 -9.32 15.99
CA CYS A 246 0.87 -9.35 17.34
C CYS A 246 0.18 -10.46 18.13
N ALA A 247 0.93 -11.49 18.50
CA ALA A 247 0.46 -12.70 19.15
C ALA A 247 0.90 -12.75 20.62
N LYS A 248 0.11 -13.39 21.48
CA LYS A 248 0.46 -13.57 22.90
C LYS A 248 1.52 -14.63 23.12
N ASN A 249 1.58 -15.63 22.24
CA ASN A 249 2.42 -16.81 22.40
C ASN A 249 2.61 -17.58 21.09
N ALA A 250 3.48 -18.58 21.10
CA ALA A 250 3.81 -19.41 19.95
C ALA A 250 2.59 -20.11 19.32
N ALA A 251 1.63 -20.56 20.11
CA ALA A 251 0.45 -21.24 19.57
C ALA A 251 -0.45 -20.30 18.74
N GLU A 252 -0.50 -19.02 19.08
CA GLU A 252 -1.19 -18.02 18.25
C GLU A 252 -0.38 -17.72 16.97
N ILE A 253 0.95 -17.70 17.04
CA ILE A 253 1.82 -17.55 15.88
C ILE A 253 1.61 -18.72 14.92
N ASP A 254 1.68 -19.95 15.39
CA ASP A 254 1.47 -21.17 14.57
C ASP A 254 0.11 -21.15 13.86
N ARG A 255 -0.94 -20.70 14.57
CA ARG A 255 -2.28 -20.59 13.99
C ARG A 255 -2.36 -19.55 12.86
N SER A 256 -1.55 -18.50 12.90
CA SER A 256 -1.54 -17.46 11.87
C SER A 256 -0.97 -17.93 10.53
N ASP A 257 -0.21 -19.00 10.49
CA ASP A 257 0.42 -19.51 9.26
C ASP A 257 -0.61 -19.82 8.16
N GLN A 258 -1.78 -20.37 8.55
CA GLN A 258 -2.85 -20.64 7.60
C GLN A 258 -3.40 -19.33 6.99
N TRP A 259 -3.63 -18.31 7.80
CA TRP A 259 -4.15 -17.03 7.33
C TRP A 259 -3.17 -16.29 6.40
N VAL A 260 -1.88 -16.39 6.72
CA VAL A 260 -0.81 -15.84 5.87
C VAL A 260 -0.75 -16.56 4.54
N PHE A 261 -0.85 -17.88 4.54
CA PHE A 261 -0.90 -18.68 3.32
C PHE A 261 -2.08 -18.27 2.42
N GLU A 262 -3.27 -18.14 2.98
CA GLU A 262 -4.47 -17.72 2.27
C GLU A 262 -4.33 -16.28 1.72
N ALA A 263 -3.82 -15.35 2.53
CA ALA A 263 -3.57 -13.98 2.09
C ALA A 263 -2.56 -13.92 0.92
N ASN A 264 -1.51 -14.76 0.96
CA ASN A 264 -0.58 -14.89 -0.16
C ASN A 264 -1.25 -15.44 -1.41
N ARG A 265 -2.09 -16.47 -1.27
CA ARG A 265 -2.91 -17.00 -2.37
C ARG A 265 -3.74 -15.88 -3.00
N ASP A 266 -4.47 -15.12 -2.17
CA ASP A 266 -5.36 -14.06 -2.62
C ASP A 266 -4.61 -12.96 -3.39
N VAL A 267 -3.44 -12.53 -2.88
CA VAL A 267 -2.54 -11.58 -3.56
C VAL A 267 -2.10 -12.11 -4.93
N ASN A 268 -1.65 -13.37 -4.99
CA ASN A 268 -1.17 -13.95 -6.24
C ASN A 268 -2.29 -14.11 -7.27
N LEU A 269 -3.49 -14.51 -6.83
CA LEU A 269 -4.66 -14.61 -7.69
C LEU A 269 -5.10 -13.24 -8.20
N HIS A 270 -5.18 -12.25 -7.31
CA HIS A 270 -5.62 -10.90 -7.66
C HIS A 270 -4.69 -10.24 -8.69
N TYR A 271 -3.39 -10.27 -8.44
CA TYR A 271 -2.39 -9.65 -9.32
C TYR A 271 -2.00 -10.51 -10.52
N GLY A 272 -2.38 -11.79 -10.52
CA GLY A 272 -2.04 -12.72 -11.59
C GLY A 272 -0.55 -13.09 -11.65
N PHE A 273 0.17 -13.00 -10.52
CA PHE A 273 1.62 -13.25 -10.45
C PHE A 273 2.02 -14.70 -10.74
N ALA A 274 1.07 -15.63 -10.66
CA ALA A 274 1.30 -17.03 -10.95
C ALA A 274 1.37 -17.35 -12.46
N ASP A 275 0.91 -16.44 -13.29
CA ASP A 275 0.95 -16.60 -14.75
C ASP A 275 1.84 -15.50 -15.37
N PRO A 276 3.11 -15.82 -15.70
CA PRO A 276 4.03 -14.86 -16.31
C PRO A 276 3.50 -14.24 -17.60
N SER A 277 2.60 -14.93 -18.33
CA SER A 277 2.00 -14.41 -19.55
C SER A 277 1.20 -13.12 -19.35
N ASN A 278 0.75 -12.87 -18.13
CA ASN A 278 0.10 -11.61 -17.76
C ASN A 278 1.02 -10.39 -17.88
N PHE A 279 2.34 -10.59 -17.93
CA PHE A 279 3.33 -9.52 -17.86
C PHE A 279 4.27 -9.48 -19.08
N ILE A 280 4.42 -10.60 -19.80
CA ILE A 280 5.26 -10.68 -20.99
C ILE A 280 4.73 -9.73 -22.08
N GLY A 281 5.61 -8.86 -22.58
CA GLY A 281 5.29 -7.90 -23.62
C GLY A 281 4.40 -6.74 -23.19
N VAL A 282 4.08 -6.62 -21.89
CA VAL A 282 3.32 -5.48 -21.35
C VAL A 282 4.31 -4.43 -20.88
N LYS A 283 4.40 -3.32 -21.60
CA LYS A 283 5.37 -2.24 -21.37
C LYS A 283 5.38 -1.76 -19.92
N GLY A 284 6.54 -1.89 -19.28
CA GLY A 284 6.78 -1.45 -17.89
C GLY A 284 6.27 -2.42 -16.82
N TYR A 285 5.92 -3.66 -17.21
CA TYR A 285 5.56 -4.75 -16.29
C TYR A 285 6.43 -6.00 -16.49
N GLU A 286 7.41 -5.95 -17.37
CA GLU A 286 8.26 -7.08 -17.74
C GLU A 286 8.97 -7.68 -16.53
N ALA A 287 9.40 -6.85 -15.57
CA ALA A 287 10.05 -7.31 -14.34
C ALA A 287 9.15 -8.19 -13.43
N TYR A 288 7.85 -8.24 -13.66
CA TYR A 288 6.96 -9.14 -12.95
C TYR A 288 6.90 -10.53 -13.58
N ALA A 289 7.26 -10.67 -14.86
CA ALA A 289 7.35 -11.96 -15.55
C ALA A 289 8.48 -12.85 -14.98
N ASP A 290 9.54 -12.24 -14.43
CA ASP A 290 10.69 -12.95 -13.86
C ASP A 290 10.47 -13.50 -12.43
N ARG A 291 9.27 -13.32 -11.85
CA ARG A 291 8.92 -13.81 -10.51
C ARG A 291 8.53 -15.30 -10.49
N GLU A 292 9.02 -16.09 -11.41
CA GLU A 292 8.76 -17.53 -11.48
C GLU A 292 9.19 -18.28 -10.20
N GLY A 293 8.38 -19.27 -9.84
CA GLY A 293 8.69 -20.27 -8.81
C GLY A 293 7.85 -20.15 -7.54
N ALA A 294 7.92 -19.05 -6.82
CA ALA A 294 7.22 -18.94 -5.51
C ALA A 294 5.70 -18.80 -5.67
N ALA A 295 5.24 -17.95 -6.59
CA ALA A 295 3.81 -17.79 -6.86
C ALA A 295 3.19 -19.07 -7.43
N THR A 296 3.91 -19.79 -8.31
CA THR A 296 3.49 -21.05 -8.88
C THR A 296 3.38 -22.16 -7.81
N ALA A 297 4.33 -22.21 -6.88
CA ALA A 297 4.30 -23.17 -5.77
C ALA A 297 3.11 -22.97 -4.83
N ILE A 298 2.77 -21.71 -4.52
CA ILE A 298 1.61 -21.37 -3.67
C ILE A 298 0.31 -21.80 -4.34
N LEU A 299 0.15 -21.49 -5.63
CA LEU A 299 -1.06 -21.85 -6.37
C LEU A 299 -1.17 -23.37 -6.54
N ALA A 300 -0.06 -24.06 -6.82
CA ALA A 300 -0.05 -25.51 -6.87
C ALA A 300 -0.50 -26.10 -5.53
N ALA A 301 0.02 -25.62 -4.41
CA ALA A 301 -0.36 -26.06 -3.07
C ALA A 301 -1.83 -25.71 -2.75
N ALA A 302 -2.31 -24.53 -3.14
CA ALA A 302 -3.71 -24.14 -2.96
C ALA A 302 -4.66 -25.02 -3.78
N VAL A 303 -4.26 -25.43 -4.99
CA VAL A 303 -5.04 -26.31 -5.86
C VAL A 303 -5.01 -27.77 -5.36
N THR A 304 -3.88 -28.23 -4.81
CA THR A 304 -3.73 -29.61 -4.32
C THR A 304 -4.24 -29.79 -2.89
N GLY A 305 -4.59 -28.72 -2.19
CA GLY A 305 -5.02 -28.76 -0.80
C GLY A 305 -3.90 -29.09 0.18
N GLU A 306 -2.62 -28.89 -0.20
CA GLU A 306 -1.50 -29.12 0.72
C GLU A 306 -1.57 -28.18 1.93
N PRO A 307 -1.28 -28.69 3.15
CA PRO A 307 -1.21 -27.82 4.32
C PRO A 307 -0.17 -26.73 4.18
N ALA A 308 -0.52 -25.51 4.61
CA ALA A 308 0.35 -24.32 4.54
C ALA A 308 1.77 -24.56 5.11
N LYS A 309 1.89 -25.40 6.14
CA LYS A 309 3.16 -25.79 6.77
C LYS A 309 4.13 -26.57 5.88
N ASN A 310 3.65 -27.15 4.78
CA ASN A 310 4.47 -27.94 3.86
C ASN A 310 4.94 -27.08 2.65
N VAL A 311 4.42 -25.87 2.54
CA VAL A 311 4.83 -24.92 1.49
C VAL A 311 5.86 -23.99 2.08
N ALA A 312 7.05 -23.94 1.52
CA ALA A 312 8.06 -22.94 1.91
C ALA A 312 7.39 -21.56 1.88
N ARG A 313 7.52 -20.78 2.96
CA ARG A 313 6.88 -19.45 3.06
C ARG A 313 7.20 -18.66 1.82
N PRO A 314 6.20 -18.28 1.04
CA PRO A 314 6.44 -17.75 -0.29
C PRO A 314 7.00 -16.34 -0.24
N SER A 315 7.77 -15.99 -1.26
CA SER A 315 8.42 -14.68 -1.43
C SER A 315 7.49 -13.47 -1.62
N GLY A 316 6.17 -13.65 -1.59
CA GLY A 316 5.19 -12.56 -1.69
C GLY A 316 5.11 -11.69 -0.43
N TYR A 317 5.18 -12.33 0.74
CA TYR A 317 5.38 -11.66 2.01
C TYR A 317 6.70 -12.14 2.59
N HIS A 318 7.75 -11.36 2.38
CA HIS A 318 9.04 -11.72 2.94
C HIS A 318 8.97 -11.70 4.46
N GLU A 319 9.65 -12.65 5.13
CA GLU A 319 9.66 -12.73 6.60
C GLU A 319 10.04 -11.42 7.26
N ASP A 320 10.91 -10.65 6.63
CA ASP A 320 11.37 -9.34 7.13
C ASP A 320 10.27 -8.28 7.19
N ASN A 321 9.24 -8.39 6.34
CA ASN A 321 8.12 -7.43 6.27
C ASN A 321 6.82 -7.99 6.84
N LEU A 322 6.80 -9.27 7.18
CA LEU A 322 5.70 -9.93 7.85
C LEU A 322 5.99 -9.93 9.36
N MET A 323 5.49 -8.91 10.05
CA MET A 323 5.73 -8.69 11.47
C MET A 323 4.82 -9.58 12.34
N ILE A 324 5.03 -10.90 12.29
CA ILE A 324 4.31 -11.86 13.14
C ILE A 324 5.19 -12.26 14.31
N GLY A 325 4.68 -12.13 15.53
CA GLY A 325 5.44 -12.47 16.73
C GLY A 325 4.82 -11.94 18.01
N THR A 326 5.47 -12.20 19.11
CA THR A 326 5.17 -11.58 20.41
C THR A 326 5.50 -10.08 20.38
N PRO A 327 4.97 -9.26 21.32
CA PRO A 327 5.28 -7.85 21.39
C PRO A 327 6.78 -7.53 21.31
N ASP A 328 7.62 -8.23 22.07
CA ASP A 328 9.07 -8.03 22.07
C ASP A 328 9.71 -8.33 20.71
N GLU A 329 9.27 -9.41 20.06
CA GLU A 329 9.75 -9.79 18.72
C GLU A 329 9.35 -8.75 17.68
N VAL A 330 8.11 -8.28 17.72
CA VAL A 330 7.60 -7.24 16.79
C VAL A 330 8.39 -5.94 16.98
N ILE A 331 8.61 -5.49 18.23
CA ILE A 331 9.44 -4.31 18.51
C ILE A 331 10.86 -4.47 17.95
N ARG A 332 11.50 -5.61 18.21
CA ARG A 332 12.86 -5.90 17.73
C ARG A 332 12.94 -5.87 16.20
N ARG A 333 11.96 -6.46 15.51
CA ARG A 333 11.90 -6.52 14.05
C ARG A 333 11.63 -5.15 13.43
N ILE A 334 10.72 -4.35 13.99
CA ILE A 334 10.47 -2.97 13.55
C ILE A 334 11.74 -2.11 13.71
N LYS A 335 12.47 -2.25 14.83
CA LYS A 335 13.76 -1.57 15.03
C LYS A 335 14.79 -1.96 13.97
N ALA A 336 14.94 -3.25 13.69
CA ALA A 336 15.87 -3.74 12.67
C ALA A 336 15.51 -3.21 11.27
N ALA A 337 14.23 -3.22 10.92
CA ALA A 337 13.75 -2.68 9.65
C ALA A 337 14.01 -1.18 9.51
N GLN A 338 13.79 -0.39 10.58
CA GLN A 338 14.10 1.04 10.57
C GLN A 338 15.60 1.28 10.42
N GLN A 339 16.45 0.53 11.13
CA GLN A 339 17.91 0.63 11.01
C GLN A 339 18.41 0.29 9.60
N ALA A 340 17.81 -0.72 8.95
CA ALA A 340 18.20 -1.12 7.60
C ALA A 340 17.73 -0.11 6.54
N CYS A 341 16.48 0.35 6.61
CA CYS A 341 15.81 1.05 5.51
C CYS A 341 15.48 2.51 5.81
N SER A 342 15.75 3.00 7.02
CA SER A 342 15.50 4.40 7.44
C SER A 342 14.06 4.87 7.29
N PHE A 343 13.08 4.01 7.55
CA PHE A 343 11.67 4.42 7.47
C PHE A 343 11.36 5.59 8.40
N SER A 344 10.68 6.60 7.89
CA SER A 344 10.19 7.72 8.71
C SER A 344 8.89 7.39 9.44
N GLU A 345 8.10 6.45 8.88
CA GLU A 345 6.75 6.12 9.29
C GLU A 345 6.38 4.71 8.82
N ILE A 346 5.58 4.00 9.61
CA ILE A 346 5.05 2.69 9.22
C ILE A 346 3.54 2.68 9.27
N THR A 347 2.94 1.87 8.40
CA THR A 347 1.52 1.53 8.43
C THR A 347 1.38 0.03 8.61
N ILE A 348 0.69 -0.41 9.63
CA ILE A 348 0.45 -1.83 9.87
C ILE A 348 -0.88 -2.26 9.24
N VAL A 349 -0.87 -3.39 8.52
CA VAL A 349 -2.07 -4.06 7.99
C VAL A 349 -2.27 -5.34 8.80
N PRO A 350 -3.30 -5.40 9.67
CA PRO A 350 -3.41 -6.44 10.68
C PRO A 350 -4.29 -7.63 10.30
N ASN A 351 -4.89 -7.65 9.12
CA ASN A 351 -5.83 -8.70 8.69
C ASN A 351 -5.27 -9.54 7.54
N PHE A 352 -5.45 -10.86 7.62
CA PHE A 352 -4.90 -11.84 6.68
C PHE A 352 -5.94 -12.91 6.33
N GLY A 353 -6.08 -13.25 5.05
CA GLY A 353 -6.85 -14.40 4.58
C GLY A 353 -8.20 -14.53 5.28
N THR A 354 -8.45 -15.71 5.84
CA THR A 354 -9.69 -16.00 6.59
C THR A 354 -9.59 -15.73 8.09
N MET A 355 -8.63 -14.90 8.54
CA MET A 355 -8.48 -14.55 9.96
C MET A 355 -9.82 -14.08 10.56
N PRO A 356 -10.26 -14.69 11.69
CA PRO A 356 -11.45 -14.21 12.38
C PRO A 356 -11.28 -12.75 12.83
N HIS A 357 -12.30 -11.94 12.62
CA HIS A 357 -12.27 -10.53 13.02
C HIS A 357 -11.89 -10.31 14.50
N ALA A 358 -12.36 -11.17 15.39
CA ALA A 358 -12.00 -11.13 16.81
C ALA A 358 -10.49 -11.35 17.05
N ASP A 359 -9.83 -12.18 16.25
CA ASP A 359 -8.37 -12.38 16.33
C ASP A 359 -7.62 -11.14 15.86
N CYS A 360 -8.09 -10.52 14.78
CA CYS A 360 -7.55 -9.27 14.26
C CYS A 360 -7.66 -8.14 15.31
N VAL A 361 -8.84 -7.94 15.90
CA VAL A 361 -9.06 -6.91 16.94
C VAL A 361 -8.14 -7.16 18.14
N ARG A 362 -8.05 -8.38 18.65
CA ARG A 362 -7.13 -8.71 19.76
C ARG A 362 -5.67 -8.41 19.44
N SER A 363 -5.24 -8.69 18.21
CA SER A 363 -3.89 -8.37 17.75
C SER A 363 -3.64 -6.86 17.72
N ILE A 364 -4.60 -6.08 17.21
CA ILE A 364 -4.54 -4.61 17.19
C ILE A 364 -4.46 -4.06 18.62
N GLU A 365 -5.31 -4.54 19.53
CA GLU A 365 -5.33 -4.10 20.93
C GLU A 365 -4.04 -4.47 21.67
N LEU A 366 -3.50 -5.67 21.45
CA LEU A 366 -2.24 -6.10 22.03
C LEU A 366 -1.08 -5.24 21.52
N PHE A 367 -1.03 -5.01 20.21
CA PHE A 367 -0.04 -4.12 19.60
C PHE A 367 -0.14 -2.69 20.16
N ALA A 368 -1.34 -2.15 20.23
CA ALA A 368 -1.56 -0.79 20.73
C ALA A 368 -1.14 -0.62 22.19
N ARG A 369 -1.33 -1.65 23.01
CA ARG A 369 -0.99 -1.59 24.43
C ARG A 369 0.51 -1.78 24.67
N GLU A 370 1.17 -2.71 23.96
CA GLU A 370 2.52 -3.16 24.32
C GLU A 370 3.61 -2.74 23.31
N VAL A 371 3.26 -2.54 22.06
CA VAL A 371 4.23 -2.23 20.99
C VAL A 371 4.18 -0.76 20.57
N LEU A 372 2.98 -0.24 20.33
CA LEU A 372 2.78 1.10 19.79
C LEU A 372 3.51 2.20 20.59
N PRO A 373 3.41 2.27 21.94
CA PRO A 373 4.09 3.30 22.70
C PRO A 373 5.62 3.25 22.57
N GLU A 374 6.19 2.06 22.46
CA GLU A 374 7.62 1.88 22.30
C GLU A 374 8.09 2.29 20.90
N VAL A 375 7.33 1.95 19.86
CA VAL A 375 7.64 2.32 18.48
C VAL A 375 7.47 3.83 18.27
N GLN A 376 6.46 4.45 18.87
CA GLN A 376 6.26 5.90 18.78
C GLN A 376 7.39 6.71 19.45
N LYS A 377 8.00 6.19 20.52
CA LYS A 377 9.19 6.81 21.16
C LYS A 377 10.47 6.66 20.36
N MET A 378 10.51 5.73 19.39
CA MET A 378 11.72 5.50 18.60
C MET A 378 12.05 6.72 17.74
N ALA A 379 13.32 7.14 17.76
CA ALA A 379 13.85 8.00 16.71
C ALA A 379 13.82 7.25 15.37
N ALA A 380 13.54 7.97 14.30
CA ALA A 380 13.55 7.44 12.94
C ALA A 380 14.59 8.24 12.10
N PRO A 381 15.90 8.11 12.38
CA PRO A 381 16.92 8.85 11.66
C PRO A 381 17.10 8.31 10.24
N LEU A 382 17.67 9.14 9.38
CA LEU A 382 18.23 8.72 8.11
C LEU A 382 19.64 8.13 8.39
N HIS A 383 19.83 6.84 8.12
CA HIS A 383 21.08 6.13 8.37
C HIS A 383 22.02 6.22 7.16
N ASP A 384 23.35 6.17 7.41
CA ASP A 384 24.38 6.24 6.38
C ASP A 384 24.24 5.13 5.32
N ALA A 385 23.73 3.96 5.69
CA ALA A 385 23.55 2.82 4.80
C ALA A 385 22.68 3.11 3.58
N VAL A 386 21.77 4.10 3.67
CA VAL A 386 20.86 4.50 2.58
C VAL A 386 21.21 5.85 1.96
N LEU A 387 22.32 6.48 2.37
CA LEU A 387 22.80 7.71 1.75
C LEU A 387 23.41 7.41 0.37
N PRO A 388 23.37 8.39 -0.56
CA PRO A 388 24.03 8.25 -1.85
C PRO A 388 25.54 8.07 -1.66
N GLU A 389 26.17 7.30 -2.55
CA GLU A 389 27.62 7.27 -2.61
C GLU A 389 28.12 8.69 -2.88
N LYS A 390 29.19 9.10 -2.18
CA LYS A 390 29.77 10.42 -2.39
C LYS A 390 30.17 10.53 -3.86
N VAL A 391 29.48 11.37 -4.60
CA VAL A 391 29.93 11.75 -5.94
C VAL A 391 31.28 12.42 -5.74
N ALA A 392 32.35 11.81 -6.23
CA ALA A 392 33.65 12.44 -6.27
C ALA A 392 33.51 13.69 -7.16
N VAL A 393 33.60 14.87 -6.56
CA VAL A 393 33.60 16.16 -7.25
C VAL A 393 34.91 16.34 -7.98
#